data_f1e907984d855a20b6ff0712715932c5
#
_entry.id   f1e907984d855a20b6ff0712715932c5
#
_cell.length_a   1.000
_cell.length_b   1.000
_cell.length_c   1.000
_cell.angle_alpha   90.00
_cell.angle_beta   90.00
_cell.angle_gamma   90.00
#
_symmetry.space_group_name_H-M   'P 1'
#
loop_
_entity.id
_entity.type
_entity.pdbx_description
1 polymer ?
#
loop_
_entity_poly.entity_id
_entity_poly.type
_entity_poly.pdbx_seq_one_letter_code
_entity_poly.pdbx_strand_id
1 'polypeptide(L)'
;MFAFTGVNAGDAMPSTHNWNIGSSNAAVHAHRLASSKPVGIVSGVLEVAGISRNGWNSNTIHSAFTKTSRPCPPFCIQPTHPFAPAPVDTVTELDVIHAARDVAGGDTSVMVIDARTPAWTKAAKGGTIPHAVNIPFNTINSAALAKDPMAVVEILTDHFGVADMDGVLDFSGAKTLYLFCNGLWCGQSPAAIRALLQIGYPASKLKYYRGGMNSWQSLGLSTVGM
;
A
#
# COMPACT_ATOMS: atom_id res chain seq x y z
N MET A 1 50.05 2.93 -23.16
CA MET A 1 49.52 3.08 -24.55
C MET A 1 48.57 1.90 -24.73
N PHE A 2 47.30 2.05 -24.42
CA PHE A 2 46.28 1.01 -24.59
C PHE A 2 45.29 1.52 -25.65
N ALA A 3 45.16 0.74 -26.72
CA ALA A 3 44.30 1.05 -27.84
C ALA A 3 42.85 0.66 -27.51
N PHE A 4 41.92 1.60 -27.65
CA PHE A 4 40.46 1.30 -27.68
C PHE A 4 40.09 0.89 -29.10
N THR A 5 39.67 -0.36 -29.27
CA THR A 5 39.00 -0.82 -30.47
C THR A 5 37.51 -0.52 -30.36
N GLY A 6 36.96 0.19 -31.35
CA GLY A 6 35.55 0.59 -31.42
C GLY A 6 34.62 -0.61 -31.60
N VAL A 7 33.46 -0.52 -30.94
CA VAL A 7 32.34 -1.46 -31.11
C VAL A 7 31.40 -0.88 -32.17
N ASN A 8 31.21 -1.65 -33.24
CA ASN A 8 30.30 -1.30 -34.35
C ASN A 8 28.83 -1.34 -33.87
N ALA A 9 28.09 -0.27 -34.11
CA ALA A 9 26.64 -0.25 -34.02
C ALA A 9 26.05 -1.05 -35.19
N GLY A 10 25.42 -2.18 -34.92
CA GLY A 10 24.73 -2.92 -35.96
C GLY A 10 24.37 -4.37 -35.64
N ASP A 11 23.90 -4.68 -34.44
CA ASP A 11 23.25 -5.97 -34.22
C ASP A 11 21.80 -5.75 -33.76
N ALA A 12 20.89 -6.07 -34.72
CA ALA A 12 19.46 -6.11 -34.47
C ALA A 12 19.14 -7.16 -33.39
N MET A 13 18.39 -6.75 -32.36
CA MET A 13 17.88 -7.68 -31.36
C MET A 13 17.00 -8.75 -32.01
N PRO A 14 17.17 -10.03 -31.68
CA PRO A 14 16.25 -11.08 -32.14
C PRO A 14 14.92 -10.92 -31.43
N SER A 15 13.88 -10.59 -32.20
CA SER A 15 12.49 -10.73 -31.79
C SER A 15 12.17 -12.20 -31.62
N THR A 16 11.78 -12.64 -30.48
CA THR A 16 10.99 -13.80 -30.07
C THR A 16 11.50 -14.40 -28.77
N HIS A 17 11.17 -13.81 -27.63
CA HIS A 17 11.08 -14.57 -26.40
C HIS A 17 9.61 -14.89 -26.15
N ASN A 18 9.26 -16.11 -26.49
CA ASN A 18 7.97 -16.71 -26.19
C ASN A 18 7.98 -17.06 -24.68
N TRP A 19 7.40 -16.20 -23.87
CA TRP A 19 7.20 -16.48 -22.43
C TRP A 19 6.04 -17.45 -22.30
N ASN A 20 6.36 -18.73 -22.27
CA ASN A 20 5.39 -19.78 -21.93
C ASN A 20 5.16 -19.71 -20.39
N ILE A 21 4.23 -18.86 -19.95
CA ILE A 21 3.78 -18.80 -18.56
C ILE A 21 2.86 -20.00 -18.36
N GLY A 22 3.34 -20.96 -17.57
CA GLY A 22 2.58 -22.16 -17.20
C GLY A 22 1.17 -21.82 -16.71
N SER A 23 0.20 -22.56 -17.20
CA SER A 23 -1.24 -22.33 -17.18
C SER A 23 -1.95 -22.50 -15.83
N SER A 24 -1.29 -22.34 -14.69
CA SER A 24 -1.93 -22.59 -13.39
C SER A 24 -2.33 -21.34 -12.57
N ASN A 25 -1.86 -20.13 -12.94
CA ASN A 25 -2.21 -18.90 -12.22
C ASN A 25 -3.04 -17.88 -13.02
N ALA A 26 -3.29 -18.15 -14.31
CA ALA A 26 -4.05 -17.24 -15.16
C ALA A 26 -5.54 -17.18 -14.81
N ALA A 27 -6.11 -18.27 -14.31
CA ALA A 27 -7.54 -18.36 -14.01
C ALA A 27 -7.97 -17.51 -12.81
N VAL A 28 -7.14 -17.39 -11.77
CA VAL A 28 -7.44 -16.59 -10.57
C VAL A 28 -7.33 -15.09 -10.86
N HIS A 29 -6.42 -14.70 -11.73
CA HIS A 29 -6.28 -13.30 -12.15
C HIS A 29 -7.35 -12.88 -13.16
N ALA A 30 -7.77 -13.78 -14.04
CA ALA A 30 -8.81 -13.50 -15.04
C ALA A 30 -10.19 -13.30 -14.40
N HIS A 31 -10.53 -14.00 -13.31
CA HIS A 31 -11.82 -13.82 -12.62
C HIS A 31 -11.95 -12.45 -11.93
N ARG A 32 -10.84 -11.85 -11.51
CA ARG A 32 -10.85 -10.50 -10.93
C ARG A 32 -10.96 -9.39 -11.97
N LEU A 33 -10.46 -9.63 -13.19
CA LEU A 33 -10.54 -8.68 -14.30
C LEU A 33 -11.90 -8.68 -15.01
N ALA A 34 -12.66 -9.78 -14.92
CA ALA A 34 -13.96 -9.91 -15.62
C ALA A 34 -15.12 -9.20 -14.91
N SER A 35 -14.96 -8.80 -13.65
CA SER A 35 -16.01 -8.14 -12.83
C SER A 35 -15.83 -6.63 -12.68
N SER A 36 -14.69 -6.06 -13.06
CA SER A 36 -14.49 -4.61 -13.01
C SER A 36 -14.73 -4.01 -14.39
N LYS A 37 -15.81 -3.24 -14.54
CA LYS A 37 -15.87 -2.26 -15.64
C LYS A 37 -14.54 -1.51 -15.62
N PRO A 38 -13.84 -1.38 -16.76
CA PRO A 38 -12.61 -0.61 -16.79
C PRO A 38 -12.93 0.78 -16.25
N VAL A 39 -12.23 1.17 -15.19
CA VAL A 39 -12.27 2.55 -14.72
C VAL A 39 -11.53 3.34 -15.77
N GLY A 40 -12.26 3.77 -16.80
CA GLY A 40 -11.71 4.58 -17.86
C GLY A 40 -11.24 5.89 -17.25
N ILE A 41 -9.93 6.10 -17.26
CA ILE A 41 -9.37 7.45 -17.07
C ILE A 41 -9.68 8.22 -18.35
N VAL A 42 -10.93 8.63 -18.48
CA VAL A 42 -11.34 9.60 -19.49
C VAL A 42 -11.17 10.96 -18.87
N SER A 43 -10.65 11.92 -19.59
CA SER A 43 -10.52 13.31 -19.18
C SER A 43 -11.88 13.86 -18.71
N GLY A 44 -12.10 13.85 -17.42
CA GLY A 44 -13.34 14.22 -16.77
C GLY A 44 -13.42 13.46 -15.46
N VAL A 45 -13.40 14.16 -14.40
CA VAL A 45 -13.57 13.80 -13.00
C VAL A 45 -13.92 12.31 -12.77
N LEU A 46 -12.91 11.48 -12.51
CA LEU A 46 -13.14 10.15 -11.94
C LEU A 46 -13.45 10.37 -10.46
N GLU A 47 -14.71 10.31 -10.08
CA GLU A 47 -15.10 10.27 -8.67
C GLU A 47 -15.49 8.84 -8.31
N VAL A 48 -14.70 8.21 -7.43
CA VAL A 48 -14.96 6.89 -6.86
C VAL A 48 -14.85 7.01 -5.36
N ALA A 49 -15.92 6.73 -4.63
CA ALA A 49 -15.95 6.80 -3.17
C ALA A 49 -15.47 8.15 -2.60
N GLY A 50 -15.85 9.26 -3.23
CA GLY A 50 -15.40 10.60 -2.85
C GLY A 50 -13.94 10.90 -3.22
N ILE A 51 -13.29 10.04 -3.99
CA ILE A 51 -11.93 10.24 -4.49
C ILE A 51 -12.02 10.76 -5.91
N SER A 52 -11.52 11.96 -6.15
CA SER A 52 -11.38 12.56 -7.48
C SER A 52 -9.95 12.99 -7.71
N ARG A 53 -9.58 13.14 -8.99
CA ARG A 53 -8.25 13.63 -9.35
C ARG A 53 -8.16 15.16 -9.33
N ASN A 54 -9.27 15.85 -9.47
CA ASN A 54 -9.35 17.32 -9.39
C ASN A 54 -9.77 17.77 -7.98
N GLY A 55 -9.26 17.05 -6.97
CA GLY A 55 -9.70 17.20 -5.61
C GLY A 55 -9.36 18.56 -4.99
N TRP A 56 -9.77 18.69 -3.76
CA TRP A 56 -9.66 19.93 -2.97
C TRP A 56 -8.23 20.38 -2.67
N ASN A 57 -7.20 19.53 -2.98
CA ASN A 57 -5.79 19.93 -2.87
C ASN A 57 -5.37 20.94 -3.95
N SER A 58 -6.29 21.39 -4.81
CA SER A 58 -6.04 22.34 -5.89
C SER A 58 -4.90 21.93 -6.83
N ASN A 59 -4.69 20.63 -7.01
CA ASN A 59 -3.60 20.04 -7.79
C ASN A 59 -2.20 20.39 -7.24
N THR A 60 -2.11 20.73 -5.96
CA THR A 60 -0.84 21.01 -5.29
C THR A 60 -0.51 19.91 -4.31
N ILE A 61 0.76 19.53 -4.27
CA ILE A 61 1.26 18.60 -3.26
C ILE A 61 1.55 19.36 -1.96
N HIS A 62 1.16 18.79 -0.83
CA HIS A 62 1.42 19.41 0.48
C HIS A 62 2.94 19.55 0.72
N SER A 63 3.37 20.68 1.28
CA SER A 63 4.80 21.02 1.48
C SER A 63 5.61 19.95 2.23
N ALA A 64 4.97 19.17 3.10
CA ALA A 64 5.62 18.04 3.79
C ALA A 64 6.11 16.95 2.83
N PHE A 65 5.53 16.85 1.62
CA PHE A 65 5.87 15.86 0.61
C PHE A 65 6.73 16.41 -0.54
N THR A 66 7.07 17.71 -0.54
CA THR A 66 7.87 18.32 -1.60
C THR A 66 9.38 18.15 -1.40
N LYS A 67 9.83 17.65 -0.26
CA LYS A 67 11.25 17.43 0.00
C LYS A 67 11.81 16.36 -0.92
N THR A 68 12.79 16.70 -1.71
CA THR A 68 13.46 15.80 -2.66
C THR A 68 14.71 15.14 -2.07
N SER A 69 15.32 15.74 -1.03
CA SER A 69 16.49 15.22 -0.34
C SER A 69 16.13 14.86 1.11
N ARG A 70 16.42 13.62 1.49
CA ARG A 70 16.20 13.09 2.83
C ARG A 70 17.37 12.21 3.24
N PRO A 71 17.88 12.34 4.48
CA PRO A 71 18.99 11.49 4.93
C PRO A 71 18.56 10.03 5.05
N CYS A 72 19.42 9.12 4.62
CA CYS A 72 19.26 7.70 4.81
C CYS A 72 20.45 7.18 5.63
N PRO A 73 20.23 6.57 6.81
CA PRO A 73 18.98 6.47 7.55
C PRO A 73 18.49 7.82 8.12
N PRO A 74 17.22 7.98 8.56
CA PRO A 74 16.18 6.95 8.58
C PRO A 74 15.29 6.90 7.33
N PHE A 75 15.44 7.81 6.37
CA PHE A 75 14.52 7.96 5.23
C PHE A 75 15.03 7.21 3.99
N CYS A 76 15.42 5.96 4.15
CA CYS A 76 15.90 5.14 3.04
C CYS A 76 14.76 4.72 2.12
N ILE A 77 15.02 4.72 0.81
CA ILE A 77 14.05 4.24 -0.18
C ILE A 77 13.75 2.76 0.09
N GLN A 78 12.48 2.44 0.25
CA GLN A 78 12.04 1.05 0.45
C GLN A 78 12.16 0.27 -0.87
N PRO A 79 12.60 -0.99 -0.84
CA PRO A 79 12.54 -1.88 -2.00
C PRO A 79 11.10 -2.04 -2.52
N THR A 80 10.95 -2.51 -3.77
CA THR A 80 9.62 -2.81 -4.32
C THR A 80 8.97 -3.99 -3.60
N HIS A 81 9.77 -5.00 -3.23
CA HIS A 81 9.31 -6.19 -2.50
C HIS A 81 10.07 -6.32 -1.17
N PRO A 82 9.77 -5.47 -0.17
CA PRO A 82 10.57 -5.39 1.06
C PRO A 82 10.30 -6.54 2.03
N PHE A 83 9.35 -7.42 1.72
CA PHE A 83 8.90 -8.51 2.59
C PHE A 83 9.28 -9.90 2.08
N ALA A 84 9.95 -10.01 0.93
CA ALA A 84 10.39 -11.30 0.40
C ALA A 84 11.13 -12.13 1.46
N PRO A 85 10.87 -13.44 1.57
CA PRO A 85 10.06 -14.27 0.68
C PRO A 85 8.55 -14.28 0.97
N ALA A 86 8.06 -13.54 1.99
CA ALA A 86 6.63 -13.48 2.28
C ALA A 86 5.87 -12.84 1.09
N PRO A 87 4.76 -13.45 0.62
CA PRO A 87 4.02 -13.02 -0.55
C PRO A 87 3.09 -11.83 -0.24
N VAL A 88 3.66 -10.74 0.23
CA VAL A 88 2.96 -9.46 0.40
C VAL A 88 3.00 -8.71 -0.91
N ASP A 89 1.83 -8.36 -1.46
CA ASP A 89 1.75 -7.61 -2.70
C ASP A 89 2.10 -6.14 -2.48
N THR A 90 2.97 -5.61 -3.32
CA THR A 90 3.12 -4.16 -3.46
C THR A 90 2.10 -3.67 -4.48
N VAL A 91 1.25 -2.74 -4.05
CA VAL A 91 0.09 -2.25 -4.79
C VAL A 91 0.23 -0.79 -5.19
N THR A 92 -0.62 -0.38 -6.14
CA THR A 92 -0.63 0.97 -6.71
C THR A 92 -1.86 1.77 -6.26
N GLU A 93 -1.97 3.00 -6.74
CA GLU A 93 -3.09 3.91 -6.44
C GLU A 93 -4.45 3.33 -6.85
N LEU A 94 -4.52 2.65 -7.99
CA LEU A 94 -5.78 2.06 -8.46
C LEU A 94 -6.27 0.94 -7.53
N ASP A 95 -5.37 0.13 -7.01
CA ASP A 95 -5.72 -0.92 -6.05
C ASP A 95 -6.28 -0.30 -4.76
N VAL A 96 -5.70 0.80 -4.30
CA VAL A 96 -6.17 1.52 -3.10
C VAL A 96 -7.50 2.22 -3.35
N ILE A 97 -7.71 2.81 -4.54
CA ILE A 97 -9.00 3.41 -4.93
C ILE A 97 -10.09 2.33 -4.94
N HIS A 98 -9.79 1.15 -5.48
CA HIS A 98 -10.75 0.04 -5.48
C HIS A 98 -11.05 -0.44 -4.06
N ALA A 99 -10.03 -0.59 -3.20
CA ALA A 99 -10.22 -0.93 -1.81
C ALA A 99 -11.08 0.12 -1.06
N ALA A 100 -10.83 1.41 -1.27
CA ALA A 100 -11.62 2.48 -0.68
C ALA A 100 -13.08 2.47 -1.18
N ARG A 101 -13.30 2.14 -2.46
CA ARG A 101 -14.65 1.94 -3.03
C ARG A 101 -15.37 0.77 -2.37
N ASP A 102 -14.67 -0.35 -2.19
CA ASP A 102 -15.24 -1.55 -1.59
C ASP A 102 -15.62 -1.28 -0.12
N VAL A 103 -14.76 -0.58 0.64
CA VAL A 103 -15.07 -0.10 2.01
C VAL A 103 -16.27 0.85 2.00
N ALA A 104 -16.34 1.82 1.08
CA ALA A 104 -17.47 2.75 0.95
C ALA A 104 -18.78 2.02 0.59
N GLY A 105 -18.68 0.91 -0.14
CA GLY A 105 -19.78 0.00 -0.49
C GLY A 105 -20.24 -0.90 0.64
N GLY A 106 -19.58 -0.85 1.81
CA GLY A 106 -19.91 -1.66 2.98
C GLY A 106 -19.21 -3.01 3.05
N ASP A 107 -18.16 -3.25 2.23
CA ASP A 107 -17.35 -4.45 2.36
C ASP A 107 -16.49 -4.38 3.63
N THR A 108 -16.84 -5.20 4.61
CA THR A 108 -16.14 -5.28 5.89
C THR A 108 -14.92 -6.20 5.86
N SER A 109 -14.69 -6.93 4.77
CA SER A 109 -13.55 -7.84 4.59
C SER A 109 -12.28 -7.14 4.12
N VAL A 110 -12.38 -5.83 3.80
CA VAL A 110 -11.28 -4.98 3.33
C VAL A 110 -11.10 -3.79 4.26
N MET A 111 -9.87 -3.34 4.44
CA MET A 111 -9.54 -2.13 5.19
C MET A 111 -8.38 -1.39 4.55
N VAL A 112 -8.51 -0.06 4.42
CA VAL A 112 -7.41 0.84 4.03
C VAL A 112 -6.86 1.48 5.30
N ILE A 113 -5.56 1.32 5.55
CA ILE A 113 -4.92 1.69 6.81
C ILE A 113 -3.86 2.75 6.59
N ASP A 114 -4.06 3.90 7.22
CA ASP A 114 -3.01 4.90 7.38
C ASP A 114 -2.15 4.54 8.59
N ALA A 115 -0.94 4.05 8.35
CA ALA A 115 0.00 3.65 9.39
C ALA A 115 0.80 4.81 9.99
N ARG A 116 0.53 6.05 9.58
CA ARG A 116 1.21 7.24 10.12
C ARG A 116 0.72 7.57 11.52
N THR A 117 1.52 8.35 12.26
CA THR A 117 1.04 8.89 13.55
C THR A 117 -0.12 9.86 13.32
N PRO A 118 -1.06 10.01 14.28
CA PRO A 118 -2.30 10.80 14.11
C PRO A 118 -2.07 12.26 13.70
N ALA A 119 -0.92 12.83 14.06
CA ALA A 119 -0.59 14.21 13.66
C ALA A 119 -0.53 14.41 12.14
N TRP A 120 -0.25 13.34 11.36
CA TRP A 120 -0.15 13.40 9.90
C TRP A 120 -1.50 13.27 9.18
N THR A 121 -2.53 12.77 9.84
CA THR A 121 -3.84 12.57 9.22
C THR A 121 -4.70 13.84 9.20
N LYS A 122 -4.26 14.88 9.92
CA LYS A 122 -4.96 16.17 9.94
C LYS A 122 -4.85 16.89 8.60
N ALA A 123 -5.90 17.58 8.19
CA ALA A 123 -5.94 18.38 6.95
C ALA A 123 -4.72 19.34 6.83
N ALA A 124 -4.34 20.00 7.93
CA ALA A 124 -3.18 20.90 7.99
C ALA A 124 -1.82 20.22 7.73
N LYS A 125 -1.77 18.88 7.66
CA LYS A 125 -0.58 18.07 7.32
C LYS A 125 -0.79 17.25 6.05
N GLY A 126 -1.78 17.59 5.25
CA GLY A 126 -2.10 16.94 3.99
C GLY A 126 -3.15 15.84 4.07
N GLY A 127 -3.74 15.61 5.24
CA GLY A 127 -4.83 14.66 5.40
C GLY A 127 -4.46 13.20 5.17
N THR A 128 -5.47 12.40 4.89
CA THR A 128 -5.36 10.96 4.60
C THR A 128 -6.21 10.58 3.39
N ILE A 129 -6.10 9.35 2.94
CA ILE A 129 -6.93 8.79 1.87
C ILE A 129 -8.37 8.65 2.39
N PRO A 130 -9.41 9.05 1.62
CA PRO A 130 -10.79 8.83 2.00
C PRO A 130 -11.07 7.36 2.34
N HIS A 131 -11.89 7.11 3.35
CA HIS A 131 -12.23 5.79 3.90
C HIS A 131 -11.07 5.02 4.55
N ALA A 132 -9.88 5.62 4.67
CA ALA A 132 -8.82 5.01 5.46
C ALA A 132 -9.09 5.17 6.96
N VAL A 133 -8.66 4.16 7.73
CA VAL A 133 -8.64 4.19 9.20
C VAL A 133 -7.21 4.45 9.65
N ASN A 134 -7.00 5.34 10.60
CA ASN A 134 -5.67 5.55 11.15
C ASN A 134 -5.37 4.52 12.25
N ILE A 135 -4.44 3.62 11.96
CA ILE A 135 -3.87 2.70 12.95
C ILE A 135 -2.37 2.92 12.94
N PRO A 136 -1.85 3.70 13.88
CA PRO A 136 -0.46 4.13 13.86
C PRO A 136 0.52 2.97 13.96
N PHE A 137 1.57 2.97 13.15
CA PHE A 137 2.57 1.90 13.11
C PHE A 137 3.22 1.59 14.46
N ASN A 138 3.30 2.57 15.35
CA ASN A 138 3.88 2.41 16.69
C ASN A 138 2.98 1.64 17.66
N THR A 139 1.73 1.38 17.28
CA THR A 139 0.82 0.47 18.01
C THR A 139 0.92 -0.97 17.48
N ILE A 140 1.47 -1.16 16.28
CA ILE A 140 1.65 -2.48 15.65
C ILE A 140 3.05 -2.54 15.03
N ASN A 141 4.08 -2.60 15.84
CA ASN A 141 5.44 -2.84 15.39
C ASN A 141 6.15 -3.79 16.35
N SER A 142 7.36 -4.21 16.02
CA SER A 142 8.10 -5.15 16.86
C SER A 142 8.33 -4.64 18.29
N ALA A 143 8.46 -3.32 18.48
CA ALA A 143 8.61 -2.73 19.80
C ALA A 143 7.30 -2.77 20.60
N ALA A 144 6.14 -2.53 19.95
CA ALA A 144 4.83 -2.67 20.56
C ALA A 144 4.58 -4.13 20.98
N LEU A 145 4.87 -5.08 20.06
CA LEU A 145 4.76 -6.51 20.35
C LEU A 145 5.62 -6.94 21.55
N ALA A 146 6.85 -6.43 21.64
CA ALA A 146 7.74 -6.76 22.75
C ALA A 146 7.30 -6.13 24.08
N LYS A 147 6.66 -4.96 24.03
CA LYS A 147 6.23 -4.21 25.20
C LYS A 147 4.91 -4.70 25.77
N ASP A 148 3.93 -4.86 24.91
CA ASP A 148 2.55 -5.22 25.27
C ASP A 148 1.89 -6.01 24.13
N PRO A 149 2.11 -7.33 24.07
CA PRO A 149 1.52 -8.17 23.03
C PRO A 149 -0.02 -8.18 23.09
N MET A 150 -0.62 -8.04 24.28
CA MET A 150 -2.08 -8.06 24.43
C MET A 150 -2.73 -6.84 23.80
N ALA A 151 -2.14 -5.66 23.91
CA ALA A 151 -2.64 -4.46 23.23
C ALA A 151 -2.59 -4.62 21.69
N VAL A 152 -1.64 -5.37 21.16
CA VAL A 152 -1.60 -5.71 19.73
C VAL A 152 -2.70 -6.71 19.37
N VAL A 153 -2.91 -7.74 20.18
CA VAL A 153 -4.01 -8.71 20.01
C VAL A 153 -5.36 -7.99 20.00
N GLU A 154 -5.60 -7.05 20.90
CA GLU A 154 -6.83 -6.24 20.93
C GLU A 154 -7.06 -5.50 19.60
N ILE A 155 -6.02 -4.89 19.03
CA ILE A 155 -6.14 -4.28 17.69
C ILE A 155 -6.51 -5.30 16.62
N LEU A 156 -5.95 -6.51 16.65
CA LEU A 156 -6.26 -7.56 15.68
C LEU A 156 -7.72 -8.02 15.79
N THR A 157 -8.21 -8.20 17.02
CA THR A 157 -9.60 -8.66 17.26
C THR A 157 -10.61 -7.56 16.95
N ASP A 158 -10.37 -6.34 17.40
CA ASP A 158 -11.32 -5.23 17.26
C ASP A 158 -11.42 -4.72 15.81
N HIS A 159 -10.29 -4.74 15.08
CA HIS A 159 -10.25 -4.07 13.78
C HIS A 159 -10.03 -5.02 12.60
N PHE A 160 -9.24 -6.09 12.76
CA PHE A 160 -8.74 -6.87 11.63
C PHE A 160 -9.48 -8.18 11.38
N GLY A 161 -10.52 -8.46 12.18
CA GLY A 161 -11.35 -9.66 12.01
C GLY A 161 -10.64 -10.96 12.42
N VAL A 162 -9.64 -10.85 13.29
CA VAL A 162 -8.98 -11.99 13.92
C VAL A 162 -9.76 -12.39 15.17
N ALA A 163 -9.93 -13.67 15.42
CA ALA A 163 -10.50 -14.13 16.68
C ALA A 163 -9.41 -14.63 17.63
N ASP A 164 -9.57 -14.36 18.91
CA ASP A 164 -8.76 -14.97 19.97
C ASP A 164 -9.52 -16.18 20.54
N MET A 165 -8.96 -17.35 20.35
CA MET A 165 -9.51 -18.62 20.79
C MET A 165 -8.65 -19.14 21.96
N ASP A 166 -8.88 -18.61 23.17
CA ASP A 166 -8.13 -18.98 24.37
C ASP A 166 -6.60 -18.82 24.22
N GLY A 167 -6.16 -17.70 23.65
CA GLY A 167 -4.74 -17.37 23.42
C GLY A 167 -4.18 -17.91 22.09
N VAL A 168 -5.02 -18.54 21.25
CA VAL A 168 -4.66 -18.95 19.90
C VAL A 168 -5.39 -18.02 18.91
N LEU A 169 -4.64 -17.31 18.09
CA LEU A 169 -5.21 -16.40 17.10
C LEU A 169 -5.73 -17.17 15.88
N ASP A 170 -7.03 -17.02 15.61
CA ASP A 170 -7.67 -17.52 14.38
C ASP A 170 -7.77 -16.41 13.34
N PHE A 171 -7.08 -16.59 12.23
CA PHE A 171 -7.04 -15.67 11.09
C PHE A 171 -8.03 -16.02 9.97
N SER A 172 -8.93 -16.96 10.18
CA SER A 172 -9.91 -17.38 9.15
C SER A 172 -10.79 -16.21 8.70
N GLY A 173 -11.18 -15.35 9.64
CA GLY A 173 -11.95 -14.12 9.41
C GLY A 173 -11.09 -12.89 9.07
N ALA A 174 -9.76 -13.02 8.99
CA ALA A 174 -8.87 -11.88 8.82
C ALA A 174 -9.17 -11.07 7.56
N LYS A 175 -9.20 -9.75 7.67
CA LYS A 175 -9.47 -8.81 6.57
C LYS A 175 -8.27 -8.67 5.63
N THR A 176 -8.52 -8.21 4.41
CA THR A 176 -7.45 -7.76 3.52
C THR A 176 -7.09 -6.31 3.87
N LEU A 177 -5.83 -6.08 4.23
CA LEU A 177 -5.34 -4.80 4.74
C LEU A 177 -4.48 -4.10 3.68
N TYR A 178 -4.84 -2.89 3.28
CA TYR A 178 -4.05 -2.01 2.41
C TYR A 178 -3.34 -0.97 3.26
N LEU A 179 -2.05 -1.16 3.53
CA LEU A 179 -1.29 -0.28 4.43
C LEU A 179 -0.44 0.71 3.66
N PHE A 180 -0.50 1.97 4.07
CA PHE A 180 0.33 3.04 3.51
C PHE A 180 0.92 3.95 4.60
N CYS A 181 1.88 4.78 4.18
CA CYS A 181 2.42 5.87 4.99
C CYS A 181 2.78 7.09 4.12
N ASN A 182 3.88 7.80 4.40
CA ASN A 182 4.15 9.07 3.71
C ASN A 182 4.65 8.92 2.25
N GLY A 183 5.32 7.84 1.91
CA GLY A 183 5.89 7.66 0.56
C GLY A 183 7.04 6.66 0.50
N LEU A 184 7.75 6.63 -0.62
CA LEU A 184 8.78 5.64 -0.95
C LEU A 184 9.91 5.50 0.09
N TRP A 185 10.18 6.53 0.86
CA TRP A 185 11.20 6.57 1.92
C TRP A 185 10.65 6.25 3.33
N CYS A 186 9.35 5.98 3.44
CA CYS A 186 8.70 5.85 4.74
C CYS A 186 8.74 4.40 5.22
N GLY A 187 9.31 4.19 6.41
CA GLY A 187 9.39 2.86 7.04
C GLY A 187 8.21 2.49 7.93
N GLN A 188 7.19 3.35 8.09
CA GLN A 188 6.11 3.15 9.07
C GLN A 188 5.18 1.98 8.68
N SER A 189 4.59 2.00 7.49
CA SER A 189 3.78 0.87 7.02
C SER A 189 4.58 -0.42 6.84
N PRO A 190 5.85 -0.41 6.34
CA PRO A 190 6.68 -1.60 6.38
C PRO A 190 6.93 -2.17 7.79
N ALA A 191 7.08 -1.32 8.80
CA ALA A 191 7.26 -1.79 10.18
C ALA A 191 6.00 -2.48 10.72
N ALA A 192 4.82 -1.92 10.45
CA ALA A 192 3.54 -2.53 10.81
C ALA A 192 3.34 -3.89 10.08
N ILE A 193 3.59 -3.94 8.78
CA ILE A 193 3.47 -5.19 7.99
C ILE A 193 4.40 -6.28 8.52
N ARG A 194 5.67 -5.95 8.85
CA ARG A 194 6.60 -6.93 9.43
C ARG A 194 6.12 -7.49 10.76
N ALA A 195 5.55 -6.65 11.62
CA ALA A 195 4.97 -7.11 12.88
C ALA A 195 3.75 -8.01 12.67
N LEU A 196 2.86 -7.66 11.72
CA LEU A 196 1.73 -8.51 11.35
C LEU A 196 2.20 -9.87 10.83
N LEU A 197 3.23 -9.91 9.99
CA LEU A 197 3.83 -11.17 9.53
C LEU A 197 4.43 -11.98 10.68
N GLN A 198 5.07 -11.30 11.65
CA GLN A 198 5.70 -11.94 12.80
C GLN A 198 4.67 -12.66 13.71
N ILE A 199 3.46 -12.13 13.82
CA ILE A 199 2.37 -12.76 14.58
C ILE A 199 1.51 -13.72 13.75
N GLY A 200 1.88 -14.00 12.51
CA GLY A 200 1.22 -14.99 11.65
C GLY A 200 0.05 -14.46 10.81
N TYR A 201 -0.12 -13.13 10.70
CA TYR A 201 -1.15 -12.59 9.80
C TYR A 201 -0.92 -13.08 8.36
N PRO A 202 -1.97 -13.57 7.65
CA PRO A 202 -1.80 -14.13 6.31
C PRO A 202 -1.18 -13.12 5.34
N ALA A 203 0.02 -13.42 4.83
CA ALA A 203 0.77 -12.51 3.95
C ALA A 203 0.00 -12.14 2.69
N SER A 204 -0.81 -13.06 2.14
CA SER A 204 -1.67 -12.81 0.96
C SER A 204 -2.75 -11.75 1.21
N LYS A 205 -3.11 -11.51 2.46
CA LYS A 205 -4.08 -10.48 2.88
C LYS A 205 -3.43 -9.14 3.23
N LEU A 206 -2.10 -9.04 3.17
CA LEU A 206 -1.36 -7.80 3.37
C LEU A 206 -1.01 -7.17 2.01
N LYS A 207 -1.39 -5.91 1.83
CA LYS A 207 -1.14 -5.12 0.62
C LYS A 207 -0.36 -3.87 1.00
N TYR A 208 0.82 -3.72 0.42
CA TYR A 208 1.70 -2.59 0.68
C TYR A 208 1.55 -1.50 -0.38
N TYR A 209 0.90 -0.40 -0.04
CA TYR A 209 0.88 0.77 -0.90
C TYR A 209 2.14 1.61 -0.67
N ARG A 210 3.19 1.28 -1.44
CA ARG A 210 4.53 1.85 -1.31
C ARG A 210 4.57 3.34 -1.63
N GLY A 211 3.74 3.81 -2.59
CA GLY A 211 3.68 5.20 -3.01
C GLY A 211 3.25 6.16 -1.91
N GLY A 212 2.34 5.72 -1.05
CA GLY A 212 1.83 6.48 0.08
C GLY A 212 1.25 7.84 -0.30
N MET A 213 1.17 8.74 0.66
CA MET A 213 0.58 10.07 0.46
C MET A 213 1.37 10.93 -0.54
N ASN A 214 2.66 10.70 -0.70
CA ASN A 214 3.46 11.43 -1.69
C ASN A 214 2.99 11.14 -3.12
N SER A 215 2.89 9.88 -3.51
CA SER A 215 2.36 9.51 -4.83
C SER A 215 0.89 9.88 -4.97
N TRP A 216 0.07 9.62 -3.94
CA TRP A 216 -1.35 9.97 -3.94
C TRP A 216 -1.60 11.44 -4.27
N GLN A 217 -0.92 12.34 -3.57
CA GLN A 217 -1.07 13.78 -3.79
C GLN A 217 -0.41 14.27 -5.08
N SER A 218 0.68 13.64 -5.53
CA SER A 218 1.32 13.96 -6.81
C SER A 218 0.40 13.72 -8.01
N LEU A 219 -0.56 12.81 -7.87
CA LEU A 219 -1.59 12.55 -8.87
C LEU A 219 -2.81 13.48 -8.73
N GLY A 220 -2.83 14.38 -7.75
CA GLY A 220 -3.96 15.28 -7.49
C GLY A 220 -5.17 14.56 -6.92
N LEU A 221 -5.00 13.40 -6.27
CA LEU A 221 -6.10 12.65 -5.67
C LEU A 221 -6.57 13.30 -4.36
N SER A 222 -7.88 13.21 -4.10
CA SER A 222 -8.54 13.81 -2.95
C SER A 222 -8.01 13.25 -1.63
N THR A 223 -7.94 14.12 -0.61
CA THR A 223 -7.62 13.74 0.76
C THR A 223 -8.67 14.27 1.72
N VAL A 224 -8.81 13.64 2.88
CA VAL A 224 -9.68 14.08 3.97
C VAL A 224 -8.85 14.28 5.23
N GLY A 225 -9.28 15.19 6.13
CA GLY A 225 -8.69 15.33 7.45
C GLY A 225 -9.44 14.47 8.47
N MET A 226 -8.72 13.88 9.42
CA MET A 226 -9.26 13.20 10.59
C MET A 226 -9.10 14.07 11.85
#